data_8853ce4b14128777a68429ec31d43a85
#
_entry.id   8853ce4b14128777a68429ec31d43a85
#
_cell.length_a   1.000
_cell.length_b   1.000
_cell.length_c   1.000
_cell.angle_alpha   90.00
_cell.angle_beta   90.00
_cell.angle_gamma   90.00
#
_symmetry.space_group_name_H-M   'P 1'
#
loop_
_entity.id
_entity.type
_entity.pdbx_description
1 polymer ?
#
loop_
_entity_poly.entity_id
_entity_poly.type
_entity_poly.pdbx_seq_one_letter_code
_entity_poly.pdbx_strand_id
1 'polypeptide(L)'
;MKLLQNIPPYLFFTGKGGVGKTSISCATAIHLAEQGKRVLLVSTDPASNVGQVFDLAIGNTIRPVTAVPGLSALEIDPQEAARQYRARIVDPIKGLLPDDVVNSISEQLSGACTTEIAAFDEFTGLLTDASLLTRFDHIIFDTAPTGHTIRLLQLPGAWSSFIESNPDGASCLGPMAGLEKQREQYAHAVEALSDPERTRLVLVARLQNSTLQEVARTHEELAEIGLKNQYLVINGVLPEAEAEHDALAAAIWQREQEALANLPAGLSELPTDTLLLQPVNMVGVSALKGLLATRSEALPLPVTNILYTPENLSLSGLVDDIARSEHGLIMLMGKGGVGKTTMAAAIAVRLADMGFDVHLTTSDPAAHLSTTLNGSLKNL
;
A
#
# COMPACT_ATOMS: atom_id res chain seq x y z
N MET A 1 -0.47 -8.96 21.12
CA MET A 1 0.36 -8.16 20.20
C MET A 1 0.59 -6.78 20.82
N LYS A 2 1.82 -6.27 20.75
CA LYS A 2 2.16 -4.92 21.22
C LYS A 2 1.51 -3.84 20.34
N LEU A 3 1.34 -4.11 19.04
CA LEU A 3 0.65 -3.21 18.11
C LEU A 3 -0.71 -2.76 18.62
N LEU A 4 -1.43 -3.66 19.30
CA LEU A 4 -2.79 -3.42 19.79
C LEU A 4 -2.84 -2.74 21.18
N GLN A 5 -1.70 -2.27 21.69
CA GLN A 5 -1.61 -1.55 22.97
C GLN A 5 -1.49 -0.04 22.72
N ASN A 6 -2.22 0.76 23.50
CA ASN A 6 -2.19 2.23 23.44
C ASN A 6 -2.30 2.76 22.01
N ILE A 7 -3.35 2.33 21.31
CA ILE A 7 -3.58 2.68 19.93
C ILE A 7 -4.03 4.14 19.83
N PRO A 8 -3.33 5.00 19.07
CA PRO A 8 -3.76 6.37 18.83
C PRO A 8 -4.99 6.44 17.91
N PRO A 9 -5.64 7.61 17.77
CA PRO A 9 -6.78 7.77 16.88
C PRO A 9 -6.52 7.37 15.43
N TYR A 10 -5.33 7.62 14.90
CA TYR A 10 -4.97 7.32 13.51
C TYR A 10 -3.91 6.22 13.41
N LEU A 11 -4.19 5.23 12.58
CA LEU A 11 -3.25 4.16 12.22
C LEU A 11 -3.05 4.12 10.71
N PHE A 12 -1.82 4.07 10.27
CA PHE A 12 -1.46 3.93 8.86
C PHE A 12 -0.71 2.63 8.63
N PHE A 13 -1.20 1.82 7.71
CA PHE A 13 -0.52 0.59 7.29
C PHE A 13 0.19 0.82 5.96
N THR A 14 1.51 0.71 5.95
CA THR A 14 2.34 0.90 4.77
C THR A 14 3.32 -0.25 4.58
N GLY A 15 3.88 -0.39 3.39
CA GLY A 15 4.83 -1.44 3.02
C GLY A 15 4.67 -1.83 1.55
N LYS A 16 5.56 -2.69 1.07
CA LYS A 16 5.58 -3.18 -0.31
C LYS A 16 4.26 -3.86 -0.72
N GLY A 17 3.97 -3.87 -2.02
CA GLY A 17 2.84 -4.66 -2.54
C GLY A 17 2.94 -6.15 -2.18
N GLY A 18 1.83 -6.76 -1.74
CA GLY A 18 1.74 -8.18 -1.43
C GLY A 18 2.27 -8.64 -0.06
N VAL A 19 2.70 -7.72 0.81
CA VAL A 19 3.15 -8.07 2.18
C VAL A 19 2.00 -8.33 3.16
N GLY A 20 0.75 -8.05 2.78
CA GLY A 20 -0.44 -8.30 3.60
C GLY A 20 -0.96 -7.08 4.37
N LYS A 21 -0.67 -5.86 3.94
CA LYS A 21 -1.19 -4.61 4.55
C LYS A 21 -2.70 -4.66 4.77
N THR A 22 -3.45 -4.90 3.70
CA THR A 22 -4.92 -4.94 3.71
C THR A 22 -5.46 -5.99 4.68
N SER A 23 -4.86 -7.17 4.74
CA SER A 23 -5.29 -8.20 5.69
C SER A 23 -5.07 -7.78 7.14
N ILE A 24 -3.93 -7.13 7.43
CA ILE A 24 -3.59 -6.71 8.80
C ILE A 24 -4.40 -5.49 9.21
N SER A 25 -4.61 -4.50 8.32
CA SER A 25 -5.44 -3.33 8.58
C SER A 25 -6.90 -3.74 8.83
N CYS A 26 -7.45 -4.62 7.99
CA CYS A 26 -8.80 -5.17 8.18
C CYS A 26 -8.92 -5.97 9.50
N ALA A 27 -7.95 -6.85 9.79
CA ALA A 27 -7.95 -7.61 11.03
C ALA A 27 -7.86 -6.71 12.27
N THR A 28 -7.03 -5.65 12.21
CA THR A 28 -6.93 -4.65 13.28
C THR A 28 -8.25 -3.90 13.47
N ALA A 29 -8.89 -3.51 12.37
CA ALA A 29 -10.18 -2.83 12.40
C ALA A 29 -11.28 -3.71 13.02
N ILE A 30 -11.34 -4.99 12.64
CA ILE A 30 -12.28 -5.98 13.21
C ILE A 30 -12.02 -6.14 14.71
N HIS A 31 -10.75 -6.34 15.09
CA HIS A 31 -10.37 -6.54 16.51
C HIS A 31 -10.79 -5.36 17.39
N LEU A 32 -10.57 -4.14 16.96
CA LEU A 32 -10.98 -2.95 17.71
C LEU A 32 -12.49 -2.80 17.78
N ALA A 33 -13.20 -3.08 16.70
CA ALA A 33 -14.66 -3.04 16.69
C ALA A 33 -15.25 -4.09 17.64
N GLU A 34 -14.67 -5.29 17.73
CA GLU A 34 -15.08 -6.33 18.70
C GLU A 34 -14.82 -5.94 20.15
N GLN A 35 -13.86 -5.04 20.40
CA GLN A 35 -13.63 -4.43 21.71
C GLN A 35 -14.62 -3.27 22.02
N GLY A 36 -15.62 -3.07 21.17
CA GLY A 36 -16.62 -2.02 21.34
C GLY A 36 -16.18 -0.63 20.87
N LYS A 37 -15.07 -0.53 20.13
CA LYS A 37 -14.62 0.73 19.52
C LYS A 37 -15.38 0.99 18.22
N ARG A 38 -15.60 2.28 17.94
CA ARG A 38 -16.14 2.74 16.67
C ARG A 38 -14.97 2.97 15.73
N VAL A 39 -14.88 2.21 14.65
CA VAL A 39 -13.72 2.19 13.76
C VAL A 39 -14.14 2.57 12.34
N LEU A 40 -13.35 3.45 11.72
CA LEU A 40 -13.41 3.72 10.29
C LEU A 40 -12.17 3.14 9.61
N LEU A 41 -12.38 2.23 8.67
CA LEU A 41 -11.33 1.71 7.79
C LEU A 41 -11.37 2.45 6.46
N VAL A 42 -10.27 3.09 6.09
CA VAL A 42 -10.12 3.86 4.86
C VAL A 42 -9.08 3.19 3.98
N SER A 43 -9.45 2.84 2.76
CA SER A 43 -8.48 2.43 1.75
C SER A 43 -8.14 3.57 0.81
N THR A 44 -6.85 3.80 0.61
CA THR A 44 -6.32 4.74 -0.39
C THR A 44 -5.62 4.02 -1.55
N ASP A 45 -5.60 2.68 -1.54
CA ASP A 45 -5.03 1.86 -2.61
C ASP A 45 -6.07 1.70 -3.73
N PRO A 46 -5.83 2.20 -4.95
CA PRO A 46 -6.76 2.03 -6.07
C PRO A 46 -6.94 0.56 -6.48
N ALA A 47 -6.03 -0.32 -6.08
CA ALA A 47 -6.13 -1.77 -6.22
C ALA A 47 -6.64 -2.45 -4.93
N SER A 48 -7.31 -1.70 -4.07
CA SER A 48 -7.86 -2.18 -2.80
C SER A 48 -8.74 -3.41 -2.98
N ASN A 49 -8.63 -4.32 -2.00
CA ASN A 49 -9.50 -5.48 -1.90
C ASN A 49 -10.39 -5.42 -0.66
N VAL A 50 -10.53 -4.25 -0.01
CA VAL A 50 -11.31 -4.13 1.22
C VAL A 50 -12.76 -4.53 0.98
N GLY A 51 -13.35 -4.09 -0.14
CA GLY A 51 -14.68 -4.54 -0.54
C GLY A 51 -14.80 -6.05 -0.71
N GLN A 52 -13.79 -6.70 -1.34
CA GLN A 52 -13.76 -8.16 -1.48
C GLN A 52 -13.57 -8.89 -0.16
N VAL A 53 -12.80 -8.32 0.77
CA VAL A 53 -12.55 -8.87 2.10
C VAL A 53 -13.84 -8.95 2.91
N PHE A 54 -14.71 -7.94 2.79
CA PHE A 54 -15.97 -7.86 3.56
C PHE A 54 -17.20 -8.29 2.76
N ASP A 55 -17.02 -8.72 1.50
CA ASP A 55 -18.12 -9.00 0.56
C ASP A 55 -19.14 -7.85 0.49
N LEU A 56 -18.63 -6.64 0.40
CA LEU A 56 -19.40 -5.39 0.43
C LEU A 56 -18.91 -4.46 -0.69
N ALA A 57 -19.86 -3.90 -1.44
CA ALA A 57 -19.54 -2.80 -2.34
C ALA A 57 -19.27 -1.53 -1.51
N ILE A 58 -17.98 -1.22 -1.32
CA ILE A 58 -17.51 0.00 -0.69
C ILE A 58 -17.25 1.02 -1.81
N GLY A 59 -17.35 2.27 -1.51
CA GLY A 59 -17.05 3.36 -2.46
C GLY A 59 -16.69 4.61 -1.69
N ASN A 60 -16.76 5.77 -2.34
CA ASN A 60 -16.32 7.07 -1.81
C ASN A 60 -17.26 7.65 -0.71
N THR A 61 -18.01 6.78 -0.01
CA THR A 61 -18.90 7.16 1.10
C THR A 61 -18.71 6.20 2.27
N ILE A 62 -18.74 6.73 3.49
CA ILE A 62 -18.60 5.92 4.69
C ILE A 62 -19.84 4.99 4.81
N ARG A 63 -19.60 3.68 4.80
CA ARG A 63 -20.63 2.65 4.91
C ARG A 63 -20.36 1.74 6.11
N PRO A 64 -21.39 1.37 6.87
CA PRO A 64 -21.24 0.37 7.93
C PRO A 64 -20.95 -1.01 7.33
N VAL A 65 -20.04 -1.74 7.94
CA VAL A 65 -19.77 -3.15 7.63
C VAL A 65 -20.73 -3.99 8.47
N THR A 66 -21.83 -4.44 7.88
CA THR A 66 -22.91 -5.13 8.59
C THR A 66 -22.48 -6.39 9.33
N ALA A 67 -21.43 -7.07 8.81
CA ALA A 67 -20.87 -8.27 9.41
C ALA A 67 -20.02 -8.00 10.68
N VAL A 68 -19.67 -6.71 10.95
CA VAL A 68 -18.83 -6.31 12.08
C VAL A 68 -19.42 -5.04 12.73
N PRO A 69 -20.27 -5.18 13.75
CA PRO A 69 -20.83 -4.02 14.45
C PRO A 69 -19.72 -3.09 14.98
N GLY A 70 -19.89 -1.78 14.79
CA GLY A 70 -18.90 -0.77 15.17
C GLY A 70 -17.86 -0.46 14.08
N LEU A 71 -17.77 -1.26 13.01
CA LEU A 71 -16.88 -1.00 11.87
C LEU A 71 -17.62 -0.31 10.72
N SER A 72 -17.03 0.74 10.19
CA SER A 72 -17.40 1.35 8.91
C SER A 72 -16.21 1.35 7.97
N ALA A 73 -16.46 1.38 6.66
CA ALA A 73 -15.42 1.39 5.65
C ALA A 73 -15.67 2.45 4.57
N LEU A 74 -14.57 2.91 3.97
CA LEU A 74 -14.52 3.89 2.89
C LEU A 74 -13.37 3.51 1.94
N GLU A 75 -13.61 3.54 0.64
CA GLU A 75 -12.56 3.44 -0.39
C GLU A 75 -12.47 4.76 -1.15
N ILE A 76 -11.32 5.42 -1.10
CA ILE A 76 -11.07 6.64 -1.88
C ILE A 76 -10.82 6.22 -3.32
N ASP A 77 -11.79 6.49 -4.19
CA ASP A 77 -11.64 6.36 -5.63
C ASP A 77 -10.98 7.63 -6.20
N PRO A 78 -9.73 7.56 -6.70
CA PRO A 78 -9.03 8.73 -7.21
C PRO A 78 -9.73 9.40 -8.40
N GLN A 79 -10.44 8.63 -9.22
CA GLN A 79 -11.15 9.17 -10.38
C GLN A 79 -12.41 9.94 -9.95
N GLU A 80 -13.16 9.38 -9.01
CA GLU A 80 -14.32 10.04 -8.42
C GLU A 80 -13.90 11.29 -7.63
N ALA A 81 -12.83 11.20 -6.84
CA ALA A 81 -12.26 12.34 -6.14
C ALA A 81 -11.86 13.45 -7.11
N ALA A 82 -11.20 13.11 -8.23
CA ALA A 82 -10.84 14.07 -9.28
C ALA A 82 -12.07 14.70 -9.95
N ARG A 83 -13.12 13.92 -10.17
CA ARG A 83 -14.38 14.42 -10.72
C ARG A 83 -15.03 15.45 -9.80
N GLN A 84 -15.10 15.13 -8.51
CA GLN A 84 -15.68 16.03 -7.49
C GLN A 84 -14.82 17.27 -7.28
N TYR A 85 -13.49 17.13 -7.28
CA TYR A 85 -12.55 18.24 -7.20
C TYR A 85 -12.74 19.22 -8.36
N ARG A 86 -12.82 18.71 -9.59
CA ARG A 86 -13.10 19.53 -10.79
C ARG A 86 -14.46 20.23 -10.70
N ALA A 87 -15.50 19.52 -10.28
CA ALA A 87 -16.84 20.08 -10.12
C ALA A 87 -16.84 21.25 -9.13
N ARG A 88 -16.15 21.11 -7.98
CA ARG A 88 -16.02 22.18 -6.99
C ARG A 88 -15.39 23.46 -7.54
N ILE A 89 -14.47 23.36 -8.50
CA ILE A 89 -13.79 24.51 -9.11
C ILE A 89 -14.57 25.05 -10.30
N VAL A 90 -15.08 24.17 -11.16
CA VAL A 90 -15.65 24.55 -12.45
C VAL A 90 -17.13 24.97 -12.34
N ASP A 91 -17.92 24.27 -11.49
CA ASP A 91 -19.37 24.55 -11.40
C ASP A 91 -19.69 25.97 -10.93
N PRO A 92 -18.97 26.59 -9.96
CA PRO A 92 -19.24 27.95 -9.54
C PRO A 92 -18.97 29.03 -10.63
N ILE A 93 -18.11 28.72 -11.59
CA ILE A 93 -17.73 29.68 -12.66
C ILE A 93 -18.50 29.48 -13.97
N LYS A 94 -19.24 28.37 -14.10
CA LYS A 94 -20.13 28.13 -15.23
C LYS A 94 -21.20 29.23 -15.31
N GLY A 95 -21.33 29.83 -16.49
CA GLY A 95 -22.28 30.94 -16.72
C GLY A 95 -21.84 32.30 -16.17
N LEU A 96 -20.72 32.38 -15.44
CA LEU A 96 -20.08 33.64 -15.03
C LEU A 96 -18.93 34.04 -15.95
N LEU A 97 -18.23 33.05 -16.52
CA LEU A 97 -17.14 33.23 -17.46
C LEU A 97 -17.52 32.69 -18.83
N PRO A 98 -16.88 33.19 -19.91
CA PRO A 98 -17.05 32.64 -21.26
C PRO A 98 -16.75 31.13 -21.32
N ASP A 99 -17.49 30.40 -22.17
CA ASP A 99 -17.39 28.95 -22.27
C ASP A 99 -16.00 28.46 -22.66
N ASP A 100 -15.26 29.18 -23.47
CA ASP A 100 -13.89 28.90 -23.87
C ASP A 100 -12.92 28.93 -22.66
N VAL A 101 -13.11 29.87 -21.74
CA VAL A 101 -12.34 30.00 -20.50
C VAL A 101 -12.67 28.84 -19.56
N VAL A 102 -13.96 28.53 -19.37
CA VAL A 102 -14.42 27.42 -18.55
C VAL A 102 -13.88 26.06 -19.05
N ASN A 103 -13.91 25.89 -20.40
CA ASN A 103 -13.38 24.68 -21.03
C ASN A 103 -11.86 24.58 -20.86
N SER A 104 -11.12 25.67 -21.01
CA SER A 104 -9.66 25.69 -20.79
C SER A 104 -9.29 25.31 -19.35
N ILE A 105 -10.00 25.85 -18.35
CA ILE A 105 -9.81 25.47 -16.93
C ILE A 105 -10.14 23.98 -16.70
N SER A 106 -11.23 23.50 -17.28
CA SER A 106 -11.64 22.10 -17.15
C SER A 106 -10.61 21.14 -17.77
N GLU A 107 -10.00 21.53 -18.89
CA GLU A 107 -8.96 20.76 -19.57
C GLU A 107 -7.66 20.73 -18.76
N GLN A 108 -7.23 21.87 -18.20
CA GLN A 108 -6.08 21.93 -17.28
C GLN A 108 -6.26 21.03 -16.05
N LEU A 109 -7.48 20.92 -15.53
CA LEU A 109 -7.84 20.06 -14.41
C LEU A 109 -8.10 18.59 -14.80
N SER A 110 -7.82 18.18 -16.03
CA SER A 110 -8.04 16.80 -16.50
C SER A 110 -6.80 15.92 -16.44
N GLY A 111 -5.65 16.46 -16.02
CA GLY A 111 -4.38 15.75 -15.94
C GLY A 111 -4.28 14.77 -14.75
N ALA A 112 -3.31 13.86 -14.83
CA ALA A 112 -3.00 12.91 -13.76
C ALA A 112 -2.65 13.60 -12.44
N CYS A 113 -2.03 14.77 -12.50
CA CYS A 113 -1.72 15.61 -11.34
C CYS A 113 -2.99 15.96 -10.54
N THR A 114 -4.08 16.35 -11.22
CA THR A 114 -5.35 16.66 -10.55
C THR A 114 -5.94 15.44 -9.84
N THR A 115 -5.76 14.25 -10.39
CA THR A 115 -6.22 13.00 -9.75
C THR A 115 -5.46 12.73 -8.45
N GLU A 116 -4.14 12.93 -8.44
CA GLU A 116 -3.32 12.80 -7.24
C GLU A 116 -3.68 13.84 -6.17
N ILE A 117 -3.86 15.10 -6.59
CA ILE A 117 -4.26 16.21 -5.70
C ILE A 117 -5.63 15.95 -5.08
N ALA A 118 -6.58 15.51 -5.87
CA ALA A 118 -7.95 15.28 -5.42
C ALA A 118 -8.02 14.11 -4.41
N ALA A 119 -7.31 13.01 -4.67
CA ALA A 119 -7.20 11.90 -3.73
C ALA A 119 -6.54 12.33 -2.42
N PHE A 120 -5.54 13.21 -2.51
CA PHE A 120 -4.86 13.79 -1.37
C PHE A 120 -5.75 14.76 -0.57
N ASP A 121 -6.55 15.57 -1.24
CA ASP A 121 -7.51 16.49 -0.61
C ASP A 121 -8.56 15.71 0.21
N GLU A 122 -9.09 14.62 -0.34
CA GLU A 122 -9.97 13.69 0.40
C GLU A 122 -9.26 13.09 1.63
N PHE A 123 -8.04 12.64 1.46
CA PHE A 123 -7.22 12.08 2.54
C PHE A 123 -6.97 13.08 3.65
N THR A 124 -6.55 14.31 3.33
CA THR A 124 -6.31 15.37 4.32
C THR A 124 -7.60 15.82 4.99
N GLY A 125 -8.73 15.80 4.26
CA GLY A 125 -10.05 16.04 4.80
C GLY A 125 -10.39 15.07 5.94
N LEU A 126 -10.10 13.78 5.76
CA LEU A 126 -10.33 12.75 6.80
C LEU A 126 -9.44 12.95 8.04
N LEU A 127 -8.24 13.52 7.90
CA LEU A 127 -7.32 13.79 9.02
C LEU A 127 -7.69 15.04 9.80
N THR A 128 -8.33 16.00 9.14
CA THR A 128 -8.61 17.32 9.71
C THR A 128 -10.06 17.52 10.11
N ASP A 129 -10.95 16.60 9.70
CA ASP A 129 -12.37 16.65 10.11
C ASP A 129 -12.54 16.20 11.57
N ALA A 130 -12.58 17.17 12.48
CA ALA A 130 -12.82 16.94 13.90
C ALA A 130 -14.13 16.18 14.19
N SER A 131 -15.13 16.26 13.29
CA SER A 131 -16.39 15.54 13.44
C SER A 131 -16.22 14.03 13.33
N LEU A 132 -15.24 13.55 12.58
CA LEU A 132 -14.92 12.13 12.45
C LEU A 132 -14.44 11.54 13.78
N LEU A 133 -13.60 12.26 14.53
CA LEU A 133 -13.13 11.80 15.84
C LEU A 133 -14.21 11.82 16.93
N THR A 134 -15.34 12.51 16.70
CA THR A 134 -16.52 12.37 17.57
C THR A 134 -17.35 11.14 17.23
N ARG A 135 -17.27 10.66 15.98
CA ARG A 135 -18.01 9.49 15.48
C ARG A 135 -17.23 8.21 15.61
N PHE A 136 -15.91 8.26 15.45
CA PHE A 136 -15.01 7.12 15.44
C PHE A 136 -13.91 7.29 16.49
N ASP A 137 -13.61 6.23 17.20
CA ASP A 137 -12.54 6.19 18.19
C ASP A 137 -11.18 5.96 17.50
N HIS A 138 -11.19 5.25 16.37
CA HIS A 138 -10.02 5.00 15.54
C HIS A 138 -10.34 5.11 14.06
N ILE A 139 -9.40 5.68 13.30
CA ILE A 139 -9.42 5.72 11.83
C ILE A 139 -8.17 5.00 11.33
N ILE A 140 -8.38 3.93 10.58
CA ILE A 140 -7.32 3.06 10.06
C ILE A 140 -7.20 3.28 8.56
N PHE A 141 -5.99 3.62 8.09
CA PHE A 141 -5.68 3.79 6.69
C PHE A 141 -4.93 2.57 6.15
N ASP A 142 -5.54 1.85 5.21
CA ASP A 142 -4.88 0.88 4.34
C ASP A 142 -4.32 1.65 3.14
N THR A 143 -3.02 1.91 3.16
CA THR A 143 -2.39 2.80 2.19
C THR A 143 -1.89 2.05 0.95
N ALA A 144 -1.73 2.78 -0.16
CA ALA A 144 -1.09 2.31 -1.38
C ALA A 144 0.36 1.84 -1.14
N PRO A 145 1.00 1.11 -2.09
CA PRO A 145 2.42 0.76 -2.01
C PRO A 145 3.33 1.94 -1.71
N THR A 146 4.45 1.68 -1.02
CA THR A 146 5.37 2.62 -0.38
C THR A 146 5.63 3.95 -1.11
N GLY A 147 5.91 3.92 -2.40
CA GLY A 147 6.22 5.14 -3.17
C GLY A 147 5.05 6.13 -3.24
N HIS A 148 3.82 5.64 -3.37
CA HIS A 148 2.62 6.49 -3.33
C HIS A 148 2.34 7.03 -1.93
N THR A 149 2.52 6.19 -0.90
CA THR A 149 2.31 6.58 0.50
C THR A 149 3.23 7.71 0.92
N ILE A 150 4.54 7.57 0.63
CA ILE A 150 5.53 8.61 0.95
C ILE A 150 5.18 9.91 0.21
N ARG A 151 4.82 9.82 -1.06
CA ARG A 151 4.43 10.98 -1.86
C ARG A 151 3.20 11.68 -1.29
N LEU A 152 2.16 10.92 -0.90
CA LEU A 152 0.99 11.49 -0.24
C LEU A 152 1.32 12.15 1.09
N LEU A 153 2.19 11.54 1.90
CA LEU A 153 2.58 12.07 3.21
C LEU A 153 3.56 13.25 3.14
N GLN A 154 4.32 13.39 2.04
CA GLN A 154 5.22 14.52 1.81
C GLN A 154 4.51 15.74 1.20
N LEU A 155 3.39 15.52 0.47
CA LEU A 155 2.67 16.59 -0.23
C LEU A 155 2.29 17.76 0.68
N PRO A 156 1.77 17.60 1.93
CA PRO A 156 1.41 18.73 2.76
C PRO A 156 2.55 19.72 2.98
N GLY A 157 3.73 19.24 3.36
CA GLY A 157 4.91 20.08 3.58
C GLY A 157 5.43 20.74 2.30
N ALA A 158 5.55 19.96 1.22
CA ALA A 158 5.98 20.45 -0.08
C ALA A 158 5.01 21.49 -0.66
N TRP A 159 3.71 21.31 -0.45
CA TRP A 159 2.67 22.22 -0.91
C TRP A 159 2.65 23.54 -0.15
N SER A 160 2.80 23.50 1.19
CA SER A 160 2.93 24.72 1.98
C SER A 160 4.11 25.56 1.49
N SER A 161 5.27 24.94 1.31
CA SER A 161 6.48 25.60 0.80
C SER A 161 6.32 26.08 -0.65
N PHE A 162 5.63 25.30 -1.51
CA PHE A 162 5.38 25.65 -2.89
C PHE A 162 4.42 26.85 -3.01
N ILE A 163 3.33 26.88 -2.24
CA ILE A 163 2.38 27.99 -2.18
C ILE A 163 3.10 29.26 -1.65
N GLU A 164 3.94 29.13 -0.64
CA GLU A 164 4.75 30.24 -0.10
C GLU A 164 5.74 30.82 -1.12
N SER A 165 6.34 29.97 -1.95
CA SER A 165 7.31 30.37 -2.98
C SER A 165 6.69 30.83 -4.29
N ASN A 166 5.40 30.55 -4.54
CA ASN A 166 4.69 30.89 -5.77
C ASN A 166 3.36 31.60 -5.48
N PRO A 167 3.38 32.85 -4.98
CA PRO A 167 2.17 33.58 -4.62
C PRO A 167 1.26 33.91 -5.81
N ASP A 168 1.79 33.89 -7.05
CA ASP A 168 1.06 34.25 -8.27
C ASP A 168 0.30 33.09 -8.93
N GLY A 169 0.24 31.93 -8.28
CA GLY A 169 -0.63 30.81 -8.64
C GLY A 169 -0.04 29.79 -9.61
N ALA A 170 -0.14 28.53 -9.25
CA ALA A 170 0.19 27.41 -10.12
C ALA A 170 -1.06 26.94 -10.88
N SER A 171 -0.92 26.77 -12.17
CA SER A 171 -1.99 26.42 -13.11
C SER A 171 -2.75 25.11 -12.80
N CYS A 172 -2.15 24.19 -12.05
CA CYS A 172 -2.78 22.91 -11.68
C CYS A 172 -3.70 22.98 -10.45
N LEU A 173 -3.69 24.10 -9.71
CA LEU A 173 -4.40 24.27 -8.43
C LEU A 173 -5.71 25.03 -8.52
N GLY A 174 -6.01 25.63 -9.68
CA GLY A 174 -7.18 26.49 -9.83
C GLY A 174 -7.00 27.88 -9.23
N PRO A 175 -8.07 28.70 -9.13
CA PRO A 175 -8.00 30.09 -8.68
C PRO A 175 -7.52 30.23 -7.25
N MET A 176 -6.69 31.25 -6.99
CA MET A 176 -6.00 31.56 -5.73
C MET A 176 -6.90 31.59 -4.46
N ALA A 177 -8.17 31.95 -4.57
CA ALA A 177 -9.08 32.10 -3.43
C ALA A 177 -9.38 30.82 -2.64
N GLY A 178 -9.08 29.63 -3.21
CA GLY A 178 -9.21 28.33 -2.54
C GLY A 178 -7.95 27.87 -1.80
N LEU A 179 -6.80 28.43 -2.15
CA LEU A 179 -5.49 27.93 -1.73
C LEU A 179 -5.17 28.22 -0.26
N GLU A 180 -5.61 29.35 0.30
CA GLU A 180 -5.37 29.66 1.71
C GLU A 180 -6.07 28.67 2.64
N LYS A 181 -7.32 28.33 2.33
CA LYS A 181 -8.08 27.33 3.11
C LYS A 181 -7.46 25.93 3.02
N GLN A 182 -6.98 25.56 1.84
CA GLN A 182 -6.26 24.30 1.65
C GLN A 182 -4.92 24.30 2.40
N ARG A 183 -4.21 25.43 2.43
CA ARG A 183 -2.96 25.56 3.18
C ARG A 183 -3.14 25.28 4.67
N GLU A 184 -4.16 25.87 5.31
CA GLU A 184 -4.48 25.61 6.71
C GLU A 184 -4.84 24.13 6.93
N GLN A 185 -5.64 23.55 6.07
CA GLN A 185 -5.98 22.14 6.13
C GLN A 185 -4.75 21.24 6.02
N TYR A 186 -3.84 21.52 5.10
CA TYR A 186 -2.62 20.75 4.93
C TYR A 186 -1.67 20.91 6.12
N ALA A 187 -1.55 22.10 6.68
CA ALA A 187 -0.75 22.33 7.90
C ALA A 187 -1.29 21.50 9.08
N HIS A 188 -2.61 21.50 9.30
CA HIS A 188 -3.24 20.67 10.33
C HIS A 188 -3.07 19.18 10.06
N ALA A 189 -3.09 18.73 8.77
CA ALA A 189 -2.84 17.35 8.43
C ALA A 189 -1.41 16.91 8.78
N VAL A 190 -0.40 17.77 8.48
CA VAL A 190 1.00 17.53 8.86
C VAL A 190 1.16 17.45 10.37
N GLU A 191 0.53 18.36 11.09
CA GLU A 191 0.54 18.35 12.57
C GLU A 191 -0.06 17.05 13.11
N ALA A 192 -1.23 16.61 12.60
CA ALA A 192 -1.87 15.38 13.01
C ALA A 192 -0.99 14.15 12.72
N LEU A 193 -0.34 14.12 11.56
CA LEU A 193 0.54 13.02 11.16
C LEU A 193 1.82 12.96 11.98
N SER A 194 2.38 14.10 12.37
CA SER A 194 3.64 14.19 13.12
C SER A 194 3.47 14.00 14.64
N ASP A 195 2.24 14.11 15.14
CA ASP A 195 1.94 13.94 16.56
C ASP A 195 1.87 12.44 16.93
N PRO A 196 2.80 11.93 17.75
CA PRO A 196 2.85 10.52 18.14
C PRO A 196 1.66 10.07 19.00
N GLU A 197 0.96 10.99 19.67
CA GLU A 197 -0.24 10.70 20.45
C GLU A 197 -1.48 10.57 19.54
N ARG A 198 -1.42 11.09 18.32
CA ARG A 198 -2.51 11.05 17.36
C ARG A 198 -2.31 10.02 16.27
N THR A 199 -1.07 9.75 15.87
CA THR A 199 -0.76 8.92 14.70
C THR A 199 0.30 7.87 15.01
N ARG A 200 0.08 6.65 14.50
CA ARG A 200 1.05 5.56 14.45
C ARG A 200 1.15 5.00 13.03
N LEU A 201 2.38 4.87 12.55
CA LEU A 201 2.68 4.21 11.27
C LEU A 201 3.04 2.76 11.52
N VAL A 202 2.36 1.86 10.83
CA VAL A 202 2.61 0.42 10.88
C VAL A 202 3.28 0.00 9.59
N LEU A 203 4.57 -0.27 9.67
CA LEU A 203 5.38 -0.77 8.58
C LEU A 203 5.20 -2.28 8.48
N VAL A 204 4.68 -2.76 7.35
CA VAL A 204 4.43 -4.18 7.13
C VAL A 204 5.48 -4.75 6.19
N ALA A 205 6.17 -5.79 6.63
CA ALA A 205 7.20 -6.49 5.87
C ALA A 205 7.00 -8.01 5.87
N ARG A 206 7.64 -8.70 4.94
CA ARG A 206 7.94 -10.13 4.99
C ARG A 206 9.42 -10.34 5.20
N LEU A 207 9.84 -11.50 5.75
CA LEU A 207 11.25 -11.86 5.94
C LEU A 207 11.92 -12.20 4.59
N GLN A 208 12.06 -11.16 3.76
CA GLN A 208 12.77 -11.18 2.49
C GLN A 208 13.66 -9.94 2.43
N ASN A 209 14.94 -10.12 2.09
CA ASN A 209 15.92 -9.03 2.09
C ASN A 209 15.45 -7.79 1.30
N SER A 210 14.91 -7.99 0.09
CA SER A 210 14.41 -6.89 -0.73
C SER A 210 13.26 -6.12 -0.07
N THR A 211 12.37 -6.81 0.63
CA THR A 211 11.24 -6.20 1.33
C THR A 211 11.69 -5.44 2.57
N LEU A 212 12.62 -6.03 3.33
CA LEU A 212 13.18 -5.40 4.54
C LEU A 212 13.99 -4.15 4.21
N GLN A 213 14.80 -4.17 3.14
CA GLN A 213 15.55 -3.00 2.69
C GLN A 213 14.62 -1.86 2.23
N GLU A 214 13.54 -2.20 1.51
CA GLU A 214 12.55 -1.21 1.08
C GLU A 214 11.82 -0.59 2.27
N VAL A 215 11.44 -1.41 3.25
CA VAL A 215 10.79 -0.92 4.48
C VAL A 215 11.75 -0.10 5.34
N ALA A 216 13.04 -0.47 5.42
CA ALA A 216 14.05 0.31 6.10
C ALA A 216 14.21 1.71 5.48
N ARG A 217 14.31 1.78 4.16
CA ARG A 217 14.32 3.05 3.45
C ARG A 217 13.05 3.87 3.71
N THR A 218 11.89 3.24 3.67
CA THR A 218 10.61 3.90 3.99
C THR A 218 10.60 4.45 5.41
N HIS A 219 11.13 3.66 6.37
CA HIS A 219 11.27 4.08 7.75
C HIS A 219 12.09 5.38 7.87
N GLU A 220 13.27 5.43 7.23
CA GLU A 220 14.15 6.60 7.22
C GLU A 220 13.46 7.82 6.60
N GLU A 221 12.91 7.66 5.39
CA GLU A 221 12.22 8.74 4.66
C GLU A 221 11.03 9.30 5.45
N LEU A 222 10.25 8.45 6.14
CA LEU A 222 9.14 8.89 6.98
C LEU A 222 9.61 9.56 8.28
N ALA A 223 10.69 9.09 8.88
CA ALA A 223 11.29 9.70 10.06
C ALA A 223 11.86 11.10 9.77
N GLU A 224 12.47 11.31 8.59
CA GLU A 224 12.98 12.61 8.12
C GLU A 224 11.88 13.68 8.02
N ILE A 225 10.66 13.31 7.66
CA ILE A 225 9.50 14.22 7.60
C ILE A 225 8.72 14.32 8.90
N GLY A 226 9.28 13.82 10.01
CA GLY A 226 8.73 13.97 11.37
C GLY A 226 7.80 12.85 11.84
N LEU A 227 7.53 11.82 11.02
CA LEU A 227 6.66 10.69 11.37
C LEU A 227 7.44 9.63 12.16
N LYS A 228 7.65 9.88 13.45
CA LYS A 228 8.55 9.10 14.31
C LYS A 228 7.86 7.94 15.05
N ASN A 229 6.54 7.99 15.27
CA ASN A 229 5.82 6.90 15.94
C ASN A 229 5.58 5.75 14.96
N GLN A 230 6.62 4.95 14.76
CA GLN A 230 6.63 3.84 13.81
C GLN A 230 6.66 2.49 14.51
N TYR A 231 6.01 1.52 13.91
CA TYR A 231 5.85 0.15 14.40
C TYR A 231 6.10 -0.84 13.26
N LEU A 232 6.82 -1.93 13.51
CA LEU A 232 7.08 -2.95 12.50
C LEU A 232 6.19 -4.18 12.73
N VAL A 233 5.53 -4.65 11.66
CA VAL A 233 4.85 -5.95 11.63
C VAL A 233 5.51 -6.83 10.58
N ILE A 234 6.11 -7.92 11.04
CA ILE A 234 6.67 -8.95 10.17
C ILE A 234 5.58 -9.99 9.94
N ASN A 235 5.08 -10.05 8.70
CA ASN A 235 3.93 -10.88 8.33
C ASN A 235 4.33 -12.14 7.58
N GLY A 236 3.60 -13.23 7.86
CA GLY A 236 3.67 -14.48 7.12
C GLY A 236 4.97 -15.24 7.36
N VAL A 237 5.46 -15.26 8.59
CA VAL A 237 6.63 -16.04 9.00
C VAL A 237 6.27 -17.51 9.09
N LEU A 238 7.07 -18.36 8.47
CA LEU A 238 6.83 -19.82 8.50
C LEU A 238 6.97 -20.36 9.91
N PRO A 239 5.98 -21.11 10.44
CA PRO A 239 6.14 -21.78 11.73
C PRO A 239 7.30 -22.79 11.71
N GLU A 240 8.12 -22.82 12.77
CA GLU A 240 9.26 -23.74 12.89
C GLU A 240 8.85 -25.21 12.75
N ALA A 241 7.70 -25.58 13.33
CA ALA A 241 7.17 -26.94 13.27
C ALA A 241 6.94 -27.45 11.83
N GLU A 242 6.64 -26.54 10.88
CA GLU A 242 6.46 -26.93 9.47
C GLU A 242 7.81 -27.22 8.78
N ALA A 243 8.90 -26.63 9.28
CA ALA A 243 10.25 -26.83 8.75
C ALA A 243 10.82 -28.23 9.09
N GLU A 244 10.30 -28.91 10.11
CA GLU A 244 10.80 -30.22 10.52
C GLU A 244 10.42 -31.36 9.55
N HIS A 245 9.39 -31.18 8.74
CA HIS A 245 8.76 -32.23 7.95
C HIS A 245 8.90 -32.10 6.44
N ASP A 246 9.39 -30.97 5.95
CA ASP A 246 9.53 -30.69 4.53
C ASP A 246 10.80 -29.91 4.22
N ALA A 247 11.59 -30.38 3.25
CA ALA A 247 12.88 -29.78 2.88
C ALA A 247 12.73 -28.36 2.32
N LEU A 248 11.65 -28.06 1.59
CA LEU A 248 11.38 -26.72 1.08
C LEU A 248 11.00 -25.76 2.22
N ALA A 249 10.16 -26.23 3.13
CA ALA A 249 9.79 -25.47 4.31
C ALA A 249 11.02 -25.17 5.19
N ALA A 250 11.91 -26.16 5.40
CA ALA A 250 13.18 -25.97 6.11
C ALA A 250 14.06 -24.90 5.45
N ALA A 251 14.21 -24.93 4.14
CA ALA A 251 14.99 -23.94 3.40
C ALA A 251 14.36 -22.53 3.46
N ILE A 252 13.03 -22.43 3.44
CA ILE A 252 12.31 -21.16 3.61
C ILE A 252 12.54 -20.63 5.02
N TRP A 253 12.35 -21.46 6.03
CA TRP A 253 12.53 -21.07 7.44
C TRP A 253 13.96 -20.61 7.71
N GLN A 254 14.97 -21.35 7.24
CA GLN A 254 16.38 -20.96 7.39
C GLN A 254 16.64 -19.57 6.76
N ARG A 255 16.18 -19.34 5.55
CA ARG A 255 16.30 -18.04 4.87
C ARG A 255 15.61 -16.92 5.65
N GLU A 256 14.45 -17.20 6.27
CA GLU A 256 13.73 -16.23 7.11
C GLU A 256 14.50 -15.94 8.40
N GLN A 257 15.13 -16.95 9.04
CA GLN A 257 15.99 -16.73 10.21
C GLN A 257 17.23 -15.91 9.86
N GLU A 258 17.86 -16.17 8.72
CA GLU A 258 18.98 -15.36 8.22
C GLU A 258 18.57 -13.90 7.98
N ALA A 259 17.39 -13.66 7.38
CA ALA A 259 16.86 -12.33 7.16
C ALA A 259 16.54 -11.60 8.49
N LEU A 260 16.03 -12.32 9.48
CA LEU A 260 15.75 -11.79 10.82
C LEU A 260 17.05 -11.44 11.57
N ALA A 261 18.07 -12.30 11.49
CA ALA A 261 19.37 -12.05 12.09
C ALA A 261 20.12 -10.87 11.47
N ASN A 262 19.85 -10.56 10.18
CA ASN A 262 20.42 -9.46 9.43
C ASN A 262 19.43 -8.31 9.20
N LEU A 263 18.52 -8.11 10.15
CA LEU A 263 17.55 -7.02 10.08
C LEU A 263 18.28 -5.66 9.98
N PRO A 264 17.90 -4.76 9.06
CA PRO A 264 18.49 -3.42 8.98
C PRO A 264 18.44 -2.69 10.33
N ALA A 265 19.53 -2.00 10.71
CA ALA A 265 19.70 -1.42 12.04
C ALA A 265 18.52 -0.51 12.45
N GLY A 266 18.04 0.35 11.54
CA GLY A 266 16.88 1.21 11.80
C GLY A 266 15.60 0.45 12.15
N LEU A 267 15.39 -0.74 11.56
CA LEU A 267 14.21 -1.56 11.84
C LEU A 267 14.34 -2.35 13.14
N SER A 268 15.54 -2.71 13.55
CA SER A 268 15.76 -3.49 14.77
C SER A 268 15.41 -2.72 16.05
N GLU A 269 15.39 -1.39 15.99
CA GLU A 269 15.03 -0.50 17.11
C GLU A 269 13.52 -0.29 17.23
N LEU A 270 12.74 -0.65 16.21
CA LEU A 270 11.30 -0.45 16.21
C LEU A 270 10.59 -1.50 17.09
N PRO A 271 9.51 -1.08 17.80
CA PRO A 271 8.60 -2.06 18.40
C PRO A 271 8.06 -2.98 17.30
N THR A 272 8.22 -4.28 17.50
CA THR A 272 7.93 -5.28 16.46
C THR A 272 6.99 -6.36 16.97
N ASP A 273 6.03 -6.73 16.13
CA ASP A 273 5.22 -7.95 16.25
C ASP A 273 5.42 -8.85 15.02
N THR A 274 5.34 -10.16 15.24
CA THR A 274 5.45 -11.17 14.18
C THR A 274 4.15 -11.92 14.03
N LEU A 275 3.67 -12.07 12.79
CA LEU A 275 2.50 -12.86 12.41
C LEU A 275 2.94 -14.09 11.64
N LEU A 276 2.49 -15.26 12.10
CA LEU A 276 2.79 -16.53 11.43
C LEU A 276 2.03 -16.65 10.10
N LEU A 277 2.63 -17.38 9.17
CA LEU A 277 1.97 -17.76 7.92
C LEU A 277 0.73 -18.60 8.24
N GLN A 278 -0.40 -18.22 7.66
CA GLN A 278 -1.65 -18.92 7.86
C GLN A 278 -1.92 -19.92 6.73
N PRO A 279 -2.50 -21.08 7.02
CA PRO A 279 -2.76 -22.12 6.02
C PRO A 279 -3.98 -21.80 5.13
N VAL A 280 -4.67 -20.70 5.39
CA VAL A 280 -5.89 -20.30 4.66
C VAL A 280 -5.74 -18.91 4.08
N ASN A 281 -6.51 -18.61 3.04
CA ASN A 281 -6.59 -17.27 2.50
C ASN A 281 -7.23 -16.30 3.50
N MET A 282 -6.59 -15.14 3.70
CA MET A 282 -7.08 -14.09 4.60
C MET A 282 -8.21 -13.29 3.94
N VAL A 283 -9.31 -13.96 3.59
CA VAL A 283 -10.51 -13.39 2.98
C VAL A 283 -11.72 -13.74 3.87
N GLY A 284 -12.57 -12.75 4.10
CA GLY A 284 -13.73 -12.86 4.98
C GLY A 284 -13.41 -12.62 6.47
N VAL A 285 -14.44 -12.17 7.18
CA VAL A 285 -14.33 -11.74 8.58
C VAL A 285 -13.77 -12.83 9.49
N SER A 286 -14.19 -14.08 9.29
CA SER A 286 -13.77 -15.20 10.15
C SER A 286 -12.25 -15.48 10.06
N ALA A 287 -11.69 -15.48 8.85
CA ALA A 287 -10.25 -15.69 8.65
C ALA A 287 -9.42 -14.54 9.24
N LEU A 288 -9.88 -13.30 9.06
CA LEU A 288 -9.18 -12.13 9.59
C LEU A 288 -9.21 -12.01 11.11
N LYS A 289 -10.28 -12.46 11.77
CA LYS A 289 -10.33 -12.57 13.24
C LYS A 289 -9.22 -13.48 13.77
N GLY A 290 -8.96 -14.59 13.07
CA GLY A 290 -7.91 -15.54 13.42
C GLY A 290 -6.49 -14.98 13.26
N LEU A 291 -6.27 -14.01 12.37
CA LEU A 291 -4.94 -13.49 12.05
C LEU A 291 -4.24 -12.84 13.27
N LEU A 292 -4.98 -12.14 14.11
CA LEU A 292 -4.44 -11.44 15.29
C LEU A 292 -4.70 -12.19 16.60
N ALA A 293 -5.32 -13.37 16.56
CA ALA A 293 -5.56 -14.19 17.75
C ALA A 293 -4.25 -14.67 18.35
N THR A 294 -4.13 -14.56 19.67
CA THR A 294 -2.91 -14.89 20.45
C THR A 294 -2.62 -16.41 20.52
N ARG A 295 -3.60 -17.23 20.19
CA ARG A 295 -3.48 -18.67 19.97
C ARG A 295 -4.08 -18.97 18.61
N SER A 296 -3.29 -19.57 17.76
CA SER A 296 -3.80 -20.30 16.61
C SER A 296 -4.67 -21.44 17.17
N GLU A 297 -5.96 -21.20 17.36
CA GLU A 297 -6.92 -22.28 17.15
C GLU A 297 -6.70 -22.65 15.70
N ALA A 298 -6.00 -23.75 15.48
CA ALA A 298 -5.68 -24.23 14.15
C ALA A 298 -7.00 -24.27 13.36
N LEU A 299 -7.17 -23.33 12.44
CA LEU A 299 -8.29 -23.37 11.51
C LEU A 299 -8.20 -24.75 10.87
N PRO A 300 -9.26 -25.57 10.88
CA PRO A 300 -9.19 -26.90 10.35
C PRO A 300 -8.71 -26.82 8.90
N LEU A 301 -7.55 -27.41 8.64
CA LEU A 301 -7.04 -27.51 7.28
C LEU A 301 -8.11 -28.21 6.47
N PRO A 302 -8.57 -27.65 5.35
CA PRO A 302 -9.35 -28.42 4.40
C PRO A 302 -8.41 -29.51 3.90
N VAL A 303 -8.62 -30.75 4.38
CA VAL A 303 -7.89 -31.94 3.91
C VAL A 303 -8.40 -32.24 2.51
N THR A 304 -7.97 -31.45 1.55
CA THR A 304 -8.09 -31.79 0.14
C THR A 304 -6.72 -32.25 -0.32
N ASN A 305 -6.52 -33.55 -0.35
CA ASN A 305 -5.44 -34.20 -1.09
C ASN A 305 -5.67 -34.01 -2.60
N ILE A 306 -5.72 -32.77 -3.05
CA ILE A 306 -5.64 -32.44 -4.47
C ILE A 306 -4.16 -32.35 -4.78
N LEU A 307 -3.56 -33.48 -5.14
CA LEU A 307 -2.32 -33.53 -5.89
C LEU A 307 -2.62 -32.89 -7.27
N TYR A 308 -2.59 -31.56 -7.32
CA TYR A 308 -2.56 -30.84 -8.58
C TYR A 308 -1.16 -31.04 -9.17
N THR A 309 -1.02 -32.00 -10.07
CA THR A 309 0.11 -32.07 -11.00
C THR A 309 -0.21 -31.12 -12.15
N PRO A 310 0.41 -29.93 -12.21
CA PRO A 310 0.23 -29.08 -13.37
C PRO A 310 0.70 -29.83 -14.59
N GLU A 311 -0.20 -30.07 -15.57
CA GLU A 311 0.22 -30.47 -16.90
C GLU A 311 1.08 -29.35 -17.49
N ASN A 312 2.32 -29.47 -17.24
CA ASN A 312 3.51 -29.05 -17.96
C ASN A 312 3.47 -27.81 -18.85
N LEU A 313 3.83 -26.68 -18.29
CA LEU A 313 4.74 -25.80 -19.00
C LEU A 313 5.81 -25.36 -18.00
N SER A 314 6.98 -25.97 -18.05
CA SER A 314 8.13 -25.45 -17.31
C SER A 314 8.48 -24.05 -17.86
N LEU A 315 9.01 -23.17 -17.03
CA LEU A 315 9.48 -21.86 -17.50
C LEU A 315 10.47 -22.01 -18.67
N SER A 316 11.32 -23.04 -18.64
CA SER A 316 12.24 -23.33 -19.73
C SER A 316 11.51 -23.64 -21.05
N GLY A 317 10.45 -24.43 -21.03
CA GLY A 317 9.66 -24.70 -22.22
C GLY A 317 8.99 -23.44 -22.78
N LEU A 318 8.50 -22.55 -21.92
CA LEU A 318 7.97 -21.25 -22.34
C LEU A 318 9.05 -20.40 -23.02
N VAL A 319 10.26 -20.36 -22.46
CA VAL A 319 11.38 -19.61 -23.05
C VAL A 319 11.81 -20.21 -24.39
N ASP A 320 11.85 -21.54 -24.50
CA ASP A 320 12.17 -22.21 -25.75
C ASP A 320 11.13 -21.91 -26.85
N ASP A 321 9.85 -21.80 -26.50
CA ASP A 321 8.78 -21.38 -27.42
C ASP A 321 8.92 -19.90 -27.85
N ILE A 322 9.25 -19.02 -26.93
CA ILE A 322 9.51 -17.60 -27.21
C ILE A 322 10.74 -17.47 -28.16
N ALA A 323 11.80 -18.23 -27.91
CA ALA A 323 13.02 -18.19 -28.69
C ALA A 323 12.82 -18.59 -30.18
N ARG A 324 11.78 -19.37 -30.49
CA ARG A 324 11.46 -19.70 -31.89
C ARG A 324 11.08 -18.49 -32.75
N SER A 325 10.66 -17.42 -32.14
CA SER A 325 10.28 -16.19 -32.84
C SER A 325 11.48 -15.30 -33.20
N GLU A 326 12.68 -15.65 -32.74
CA GLU A 326 13.98 -14.97 -32.93
C GLU A 326 14.04 -13.50 -32.49
N HIS A 327 12.94 -12.77 -32.48
CA HIS A 327 12.80 -11.40 -32.00
C HIS A 327 11.38 -11.11 -31.51
N GLY A 328 11.22 -10.13 -30.62
CA GLY A 328 9.91 -9.73 -30.14
C GLY A 328 9.95 -8.90 -28.84
N LEU A 329 8.79 -8.49 -28.39
CA LEU A 329 8.56 -7.83 -27.11
C LEU A 329 7.88 -8.78 -26.14
N ILE A 330 8.50 -9.00 -24.98
CA ILE A 330 7.95 -9.84 -23.91
C ILE A 330 7.53 -8.90 -22.77
N MET A 331 6.25 -8.89 -22.42
CA MET A 331 5.71 -8.05 -21.35
C MET A 331 5.19 -8.93 -20.21
N LEU A 332 5.74 -8.71 -19.00
CA LEU A 332 5.26 -9.37 -17.78
C LEU A 332 4.36 -8.45 -17.00
N MET A 333 3.12 -8.85 -16.80
CA MET A 333 2.10 -8.05 -16.13
C MET A 333 1.52 -8.83 -14.94
N GLY A 334 1.05 -8.12 -13.93
CA GLY A 334 0.42 -8.73 -12.75
C GLY A 334 0.45 -7.79 -11.55
N LYS A 335 -0.26 -8.16 -10.49
CA LYS A 335 -0.31 -7.41 -9.21
C LYS A 335 1.08 -7.33 -8.55
N GLY A 336 1.28 -6.37 -7.64
CA GLY A 336 2.51 -6.25 -6.83
C GLY A 336 2.82 -7.53 -6.06
N GLY A 337 4.11 -7.90 -5.94
CA GLY A 337 4.56 -9.04 -5.13
C GLY A 337 4.42 -10.44 -5.73
N VAL A 338 3.89 -10.57 -6.94
CA VAL A 338 3.70 -11.89 -7.60
C VAL A 338 4.94 -12.46 -8.31
N GLY A 339 6.06 -11.76 -8.24
CA GLY A 339 7.33 -12.22 -8.81
C GLY A 339 7.60 -11.79 -10.26
N LYS A 340 6.91 -10.77 -10.80
CA LYS A 340 7.12 -10.27 -12.18
C LYS A 340 8.58 -10.01 -12.51
N THR A 341 9.27 -9.24 -11.67
CA THR A 341 10.67 -8.86 -11.88
C THR A 341 11.60 -10.07 -11.90
N THR A 342 11.37 -11.03 -11.00
CA THR A 342 12.14 -12.28 -10.94
C THR A 342 11.96 -13.11 -12.19
N MET A 343 10.70 -13.24 -12.66
CA MET A 343 10.38 -13.97 -13.89
C MET A 343 10.95 -13.29 -15.13
N ALA A 344 10.85 -11.95 -15.21
CA ALA A 344 11.43 -11.19 -16.31
C ALA A 344 12.95 -11.35 -16.38
N ALA A 345 13.63 -11.26 -15.24
CA ALA A 345 15.07 -11.47 -15.17
C ALA A 345 15.45 -12.91 -15.55
N ALA A 346 14.75 -13.92 -15.08
CA ALA A 346 15.00 -15.32 -15.41
C ALA A 346 14.84 -15.61 -16.92
N ILE A 347 13.79 -15.06 -17.55
CA ILE A 347 13.56 -15.19 -19.00
C ILE A 347 14.69 -14.47 -19.77
N ALA A 348 15.05 -13.25 -19.35
CA ALA A 348 16.10 -12.48 -20.00
C ALA A 348 17.46 -13.17 -19.93
N VAL A 349 17.85 -13.69 -18.76
CA VAL A 349 19.10 -14.45 -18.59
C VAL A 349 19.09 -15.70 -19.48
N ARG A 350 17.99 -16.47 -19.47
CA ARG A 350 17.92 -17.69 -20.28
C ARG A 350 18.01 -17.41 -21.78
N LEU A 351 17.36 -16.37 -22.29
CA LEU A 351 17.47 -15.97 -23.69
C LEU A 351 18.89 -15.49 -24.03
N ALA A 352 19.55 -14.75 -23.14
CA ALA A 352 20.94 -14.33 -23.31
C ALA A 352 21.90 -15.54 -23.34
N ASP A 353 21.70 -16.54 -22.47
CA ASP A 353 22.43 -17.82 -22.48
C ASP A 353 22.25 -18.62 -23.78
N MET A 354 21.11 -18.44 -24.44
CA MET A 354 20.83 -19.02 -25.77
C MET A 354 21.44 -18.23 -26.93
N GLY A 355 22.08 -17.09 -26.64
CA GLY A 355 22.80 -16.27 -27.63
C GLY A 355 21.97 -15.15 -28.25
N PHE A 356 20.79 -14.82 -27.71
CA PHE A 356 19.99 -13.69 -28.16
C PHE A 356 20.47 -12.37 -27.52
N ASP A 357 20.39 -11.28 -28.28
CA ASP A 357 20.56 -9.93 -27.73
C ASP A 357 19.30 -9.54 -26.97
N VAL A 358 19.42 -9.33 -25.66
CA VAL A 358 18.26 -9.09 -24.79
C VAL A 358 18.38 -7.73 -24.09
N HIS A 359 17.39 -6.88 -24.26
CA HIS A 359 17.23 -5.66 -23.48
C HIS A 359 16.16 -5.85 -22.43
N LEU A 360 16.54 -5.80 -21.14
CA LEU A 360 15.63 -5.89 -20.00
C LEU A 360 15.36 -4.51 -19.42
N THR A 361 14.11 -4.09 -19.41
CA THR A 361 13.70 -2.81 -18.86
C THR A 361 12.52 -2.97 -17.87
N THR A 362 12.33 -1.99 -17.01
CA THR A 362 11.20 -1.92 -16.08
C THR A 362 10.62 -0.52 -16.07
N SER A 363 9.29 -0.43 -16.02
CA SER A 363 8.55 0.81 -15.77
C SER A 363 8.15 0.96 -14.30
N ASP A 364 8.46 -0.03 -13.45
CA ASP A 364 8.17 0.01 -12.02
C ASP A 364 9.30 0.78 -11.29
N PRO A 365 9.03 1.97 -10.71
CA PRO A 365 10.04 2.74 -10.00
C PRO A 365 10.60 2.02 -8.75
N ALA A 366 9.84 1.06 -8.21
CA ALA A 366 10.25 0.23 -7.09
C ALA A 366 10.93 -1.09 -7.52
N ALA A 367 11.22 -1.28 -8.81
CA ALA A 367 11.86 -2.50 -9.28
C ALA A 367 13.36 -2.52 -8.94
N HIS A 368 13.79 -3.59 -8.31
CA HIS A 368 15.18 -3.82 -7.93
C HIS A 368 15.86 -4.82 -8.89
N LEU A 369 15.92 -4.49 -10.19
CA LEU A 369 16.59 -5.33 -11.19
C LEU A 369 18.06 -5.58 -10.84
N SER A 370 18.78 -4.56 -10.37
CA SER A 370 20.17 -4.69 -9.92
C SER A 370 20.35 -5.70 -8.79
N THR A 371 19.42 -5.70 -7.83
CA THR A 371 19.43 -6.67 -6.73
C THR A 371 19.05 -8.07 -7.21
N THR A 372 18.09 -8.18 -8.14
CA THR A 372 17.62 -9.46 -8.69
C THR A 372 18.72 -10.13 -9.54
N LEU A 373 19.51 -9.34 -10.29
CA LEU A 373 20.59 -9.81 -11.15
C LEU A 373 21.96 -9.78 -10.46
N ASN A 374 22.05 -9.32 -9.22
CA ASN A 374 23.27 -9.17 -8.43
C ASN A 374 24.38 -8.39 -9.19
N GLY A 375 23.99 -7.30 -9.88
CA GLY A 375 24.88 -6.50 -10.70
C GLY A 375 24.49 -5.03 -10.79
N SER A 376 25.40 -4.17 -11.27
CA SER A 376 25.08 -2.77 -11.53
C SER A 376 24.43 -2.62 -12.92
N LEU A 377 23.25 -2.00 -12.95
CA LEU A 377 22.56 -1.67 -14.19
C LEU A 377 22.92 -0.24 -14.59
N LYS A 378 23.26 -0.04 -15.88
CA LYS A 378 23.42 1.30 -16.45
C LYS A 378 22.12 1.65 -17.18
N ASN A 379 21.62 2.85 -16.96
CA ASN A 379 20.61 3.42 -17.84
C ASN A 379 21.30 3.73 -19.19
N LEU A 380 20.88 3.04 -20.23
CA LEU A 380 21.28 3.35 -21.61
C LEU A 380 20.36 4.41 -22.17
#